data_c25ca681430de665e04dd3f08c6463bd
#
_entry.id   c25ca681430de665e04dd3f08c6463bd
#
_cell.length_a   1.000
_cell.length_b   1.000
_cell.length_c   1.000
_cell.angle_alpha   90.00
_cell.angle_beta   90.00
_cell.angle_gamma   90.00
#
_symmetry.space_group_name_H-M   'P 1'
#
loop_
_entity.id
_entity.type
_entity.pdbx_description
1 polymer ?
#
loop_
_entity_poly.entity_id
_entity_poly.type
_entity_poly.pdbx_seq_one_letter_code
_entity_poly.pdbx_strand_id
1 'polypeptide(L)'
;MTERKRRPAGITVIGSGTAAAPVDQVSISLGVEVVRAAPGEAFTAAAGTATRVLSILADGGVSSRSVRTSDLTLGPKTEYQNGRQLLLGYQAGQRLSVLLEGLHGIERLLTDVATLGGEGVRIDGVTLTAGHPQEAMAAAREAAFADAAEKAQQLATLAGRALGEVQWINERPSGGGPRPMMAMRSAAAEAMPVAT
;
A
#
# COMPACT_ATOMS: atom_id res chain seq x y z
N MET A 1 39.87 22.24 20.92
CA MET A 1 39.22 21.67 22.11
C MET A 1 37.94 21.01 21.64
N THR A 2 37.98 19.68 21.48
CA THR A 2 36.83 18.91 20.93
C THR A 2 35.92 18.58 22.11
N GLU A 3 34.73 19.18 22.12
CA GLU A 3 33.71 18.94 23.14
C GLU A 3 33.20 17.49 23.02
N ARG A 4 33.67 16.65 23.94
CA ARG A 4 33.20 15.28 24.12
C ARG A 4 31.71 15.36 24.50
N LYS A 5 30.82 15.11 23.54
CA LYS A 5 29.38 14.93 23.77
C LYS A 5 29.24 13.89 24.90
N ARG A 6 28.91 14.34 26.12
CA ARG A 6 28.65 13.46 27.26
C ARG A 6 27.49 12.54 26.85
N ARG A 7 27.74 11.23 26.84
CA ARG A 7 26.66 10.24 26.71
C ARG A 7 25.73 10.45 27.91
N PRO A 8 24.40 10.54 27.68
CA PRO A 8 23.47 10.64 28.79
C PRO A 8 23.69 9.45 29.73
N ALA A 9 23.84 9.72 31.03
CA ALA A 9 23.94 8.69 32.05
C ALA A 9 22.53 8.10 32.24
N GLY A 10 22.31 6.87 31.84
CA GLY A 10 21.02 6.22 31.98
C GLY A 10 20.88 4.95 31.16
N ILE A 11 19.75 4.30 31.31
CA ILE A 11 19.37 3.13 30.51
C ILE A 11 18.68 3.64 29.24
N THR A 12 19.11 3.14 28.08
CA THR A 12 18.45 3.39 26.80
C THR A 12 17.94 2.07 26.26
N VAL A 13 16.65 2.00 25.99
CA VAL A 13 15.97 0.82 25.44
C VAL A 13 15.16 1.21 24.21
N ILE A 14 14.81 0.22 23.40
CA ILE A 14 13.87 0.36 22.30
C ILE A 14 12.69 -0.55 22.61
N GLY A 15 11.51 0.08 22.72
CA GLY A 15 10.25 -0.64 22.82
C GLY A 15 9.63 -0.85 21.44
N SER A 16 8.92 -1.94 21.30
CA SER A 16 8.17 -2.31 20.11
C SER A 16 6.74 -2.68 20.50
N GLY A 17 5.78 -2.25 19.69
CA GLY A 17 4.38 -2.58 19.90
C GLY A 17 3.67 -2.78 18.56
N THR A 18 2.70 -3.67 18.56
CA THR A 18 1.85 -3.96 17.41
C THR A 18 0.39 -3.95 17.83
N ALA A 19 -0.48 -3.49 16.95
CA ALA A 19 -1.93 -3.61 17.12
C ALA A 19 -2.57 -3.96 15.77
N ALA A 20 -3.72 -4.64 15.82
CA ALA A 20 -4.49 -4.96 14.64
C ALA A 20 -5.47 -3.82 14.33
N ALA A 21 -5.63 -3.51 13.06
CA ALA A 21 -6.69 -2.62 12.57
C ALA A 21 -7.57 -3.39 11.57
N PRO A 22 -8.89 -3.16 11.56
CA PRO A 22 -9.75 -3.73 10.53
C PRO A 22 -9.33 -3.21 9.15
N VAL A 23 -9.39 -4.11 8.16
CA VAL A 23 -9.18 -3.74 6.75
C VAL A 23 -10.53 -3.38 6.19
N ASP A 24 -10.79 -2.11 6.02
CA ASP A 24 -12.09 -1.53 5.66
C ASP A 24 -12.03 -0.63 4.43
N GLN A 25 -10.85 -0.45 3.84
CA GLN A 25 -10.65 0.32 2.61
C GLN A 25 -9.94 -0.49 1.53
N VAL A 26 -10.25 -0.16 0.27
CA VAL A 26 -9.58 -0.71 -0.91
C VAL A 26 -9.05 0.42 -1.78
N SER A 27 -7.78 0.36 -2.08
CA SER A 27 -7.14 1.20 -3.10
C SER A 27 -6.96 0.40 -4.38
N ILE A 28 -7.56 0.88 -5.46
CA ILE A 28 -7.45 0.28 -6.80
C ILE A 28 -6.63 1.22 -7.68
N SER A 29 -5.61 0.70 -8.33
CA SER A 29 -4.84 1.41 -9.34
C SER A 29 -5.22 0.87 -10.72
N LEU A 30 -5.75 1.75 -11.57
CA LEU A 30 -6.14 1.45 -12.93
C LEU A 30 -5.23 2.22 -13.89
N GLY A 31 -4.85 1.59 -14.99
CA GLY A 31 -4.11 2.20 -16.08
C GLY A 31 -4.93 2.20 -17.37
N VAL A 32 -4.79 3.26 -18.13
CA VAL A 32 -5.19 3.30 -19.54
C VAL A 32 -3.95 3.52 -20.37
N GLU A 33 -3.72 2.67 -21.38
CA GLU A 33 -2.58 2.79 -22.28
C GLU A 33 -2.99 2.39 -23.69
N VAL A 34 -2.86 3.31 -24.63
CA VAL A 34 -3.25 3.09 -26.03
C VAL A 34 -2.12 3.51 -26.97
N VAL A 35 -1.87 2.72 -27.99
CA VAL A 35 -0.89 3.03 -29.04
C VAL A 35 -1.62 3.26 -30.36
N ARG A 36 -1.28 4.36 -31.07
CA ARG A 36 -1.81 4.70 -32.41
C ARG A 36 -0.68 5.23 -33.30
N ALA A 37 -0.96 5.29 -34.59
CA ALA A 37 0.02 5.77 -35.58
C ALA A 37 0.36 7.25 -35.41
N ALA A 38 -0.60 8.07 -34.97
CA ALA A 38 -0.41 9.50 -34.75
C ALA A 38 -0.61 9.88 -33.27
N PRO A 39 0.11 10.90 -32.77
CA PRO A 39 0.02 11.30 -31.35
C PRO A 39 -1.37 11.80 -30.95
N GLY A 40 -2.05 12.56 -31.82
CA GLY A 40 -3.41 13.04 -31.57
C GLY A 40 -4.44 11.92 -31.49
N GLU A 41 -4.29 10.88 -32.30
CA GLU A 41 -5.16 9.68 -32.26
C GLU A 41 -4.93 8.90 -30.97
N ALA A 42 -3.67 8.70 -30.55
CA ALA A 42 -3.34 8.03 -29.32
C ALA A 42 -3.94 8.75 -28.10
N PHE A 43 -3.79 10.08 -28.07
CA PHE A 43 -4.34 10.92 -26.99
C PHE A 43 -5.88 10.84 -26.93
N THR A 44 -6.56 11.01 -28.08
CA THR A 44 -8.03 10.97 -28.14
C THR A 44 -8.57 9.59 -27.76
N ALA A 45 -7.91 8.51 -28.20
CA ALA A 45 -8.30 7.16 -27.87
C ALA A 45 -8.11 6.87 -26.36
N ALA A 46 -6.99 7.29 -25.76
CA ALA A 46 -6.75 7.14 -24.34
C ALA A 46 -7.75 7.94 -23.49
N ALA A 47 -8.04 9.18 -23.87
CA ALA A 47 -9.04 10.02 -23.21
C ALA A 47 -10.45 9.40 -23.27
N GLY A 48 -10.85 8.85 -24.43
CA GLY A 48 -12.13 8.16 -24.60
C GLY A 48 -12.22 6.90 -23.72
N THR A 49 -11.15 6.13 -23.64
CA THR A 49 -11.08 4.95 -22.76
C THR A 49 -11.15 5.35 -21.29
N ALA A 50 -10.42 6.39 -20.86
CA ALA A 50 -10.47 6.89 -19.49
C ALA A 50 -11.87 7.38 -19.10
N THR A 51 -12.55 8.11 -20.01
CA THR A 51 -13.94 8.55 -19.80
C THR A 51 -14.88 7.36 -19.62
N ARG A 52 -14.72 6.31 -20.40
CA ARG A 52 -15.51 5.08 -20.28
C ARG A 52 -15.29 4.40 -18.94
N VAL A 53 -14.03 4.28 -18.49
CA VAL A 53 -13.70 3.72 -17.18
C VAL A 53 -14.35 4.54 -16.07
N LEU A 54 -14.28 5.88 -16.13
CA LEU A 54 -14.93 6.77 -15.16
C LEU A 54 -16.46 6.57 -15.12
N SER A 55 -17.10 6.36 -16.27
CA SER A 55 -18.53 6.05 -16.33
C SER A 55 -18.85 4.72 -15.65
N ILE A 56 -18.09 3.65 -15.93
CA ILE A 56 -18.26 2.34 -15.29
C ILE A 56 -18.10 2.46 -13.77
N LEU A 57 -17.10 3.20 -13.30
CA LEU A 57 -16.90 3.44 -11.86
C LEU A 57 -18.12 4.16 -11.25
N ALA A 58 -18.64 5.19 -11.93
CA ALA A 58 -19.80 5.95 -11.46
C ALA A 58 -21.07 5.07 -11.42
N ASP A 59 -21.31 4.27 -12.46
CA ASP A 59 -22.42 3.31 -12.54
C ASP A 59 -22.33 2.23 -11.45
N GLY A 60 -21.10 1.86 -11.07
CA GLY A 60 -20.78 1.00 -9.92
C GLY A 60 -20.92 1.68 -8.56
N GLY A 61 -21.37 2.94 -8.50
CA GLY A 61 -21.60 3.68 -7.26
C GLY A 61 -20.36 4.37 -6.68
N VAL A 62 -19.24 4.42 -7.42
CA VAL A 62 -18.02 5.09 -6.99
C VAL A 62 -18.18 6.60 -7.09
N SER A 63 -18.01 7.29 -5.96
CA SER A 63 -18.02 8.76 -5.94
C SER A 63 -16.85 9.34 -6.73
N SER A 64 -17.09 10.42 -7.46
CA SER A 64 -16.01 11.14 -8.15
C SER A 64 -14.92 11.67 -7.21
N ARG A 65 -15.24 11.91 -5.93
CA ARG A 65 -14.27 12.30 -4.90
C ARG A 65 -13.31 11.16 -4.53
N SER A 66 -13.72 9.92 -4.75
CA SER A 66 -12.92 8.72 -4.51
C SER A 66 -11.98 8.38 -5.67
N VAL A 67 -12.09 9.10 -6.79
CA VAL A 67 -11.26 8.88 -7.98
C VAL A 67 -10.29 10.03 -8.16
N ARG A 68 -9.02 9.69 -8.31
CA ARG A 68 -7.94 10.62 -8.65
C ARG A 68 -7.33 10.23 -9.97
N THR A 69 -7.17 11.20 -10.85
CA THR A 69 -6.47 11.03 -12.11
C THR A 69 -5.06 11.59 -11.98
N SER A 70 -4.08 10.84 -12.43
CA SER A 70 -2.67 11.25 -12.44
C SER A 70 -1.96 10.73 -13.69
N ASP A 71 -0.73 11.19 -13.89
CA ASP A 71 0.22 10.63 -14.87
C ASP A 71 -0.31 10.55 -16.30
N LEU A 72 -0.81 11.68 -16.83
CA LEU A 72 -1.11 11.77 -18.25
C LEU A 72 0.19 11.79 -19.05
N THR A 73 0.38 10.80 -19.91
CA THR A 73 1.58 10.63 -20.73
C THR A 73 1.23 10.58 -22.20
N LEU A 74 2.11 11.13 -23.04
CA LEU A 74 2.07 11.00 -24.49
C LEU A 74 3.52 11.01 -25.02
N GLY A 75 3.88 10.00 -25.77
CA GLY A 75 5.22 9.92 -26.34
C GLY A 75 5.36 8.86 -27.44
N PRO A 76 6.49 8.84 -28.15
CA PRO A 76 6.74 7.81 -29.14
C PRO A 76 6.94 6.44 -28.47
N LYS A 77 6.30 5.41 -29.03
CA LYS A 77 6.55 4.01 -28.69
C LYS A 77 7.56 3.45 -29.66
N THR A 78 8.70 3.07 -29.14
CA THR A 78 9.80 2.52 -29.96
C THR A 78 10.21 1.14 -29.46
N GLU A 79 10.68 0.31 -30.37
CA GLU A 79 11.27 -0.99 -30.08
C GLU A 79 12.66 -1.07 -30.66
N TYR A 80 13.55 -1.83 -30.03
CA TYR A 80 14.91 -2.03 -30.52
C TYR A 80 14.99 -3.39 -31.22
N GLN A 81 15.13 -3.36 -32.58
CA GLN A 81 15.25 -4.56 -33.38
C GLN A 81 16.55 -4.51 -34.23
N ASN A 82 17.34 -5.56 -34.19
CA ASN A 82 18.57 -5.70 -35.01
C ASN A 82 19.52 -4.49 -34.92
N GLY A 83 19.70 -3.91 -33.73
CA GLY A 83 20.57 -2.77 -33.52
C GLY A 83 20.01 -1.42 -34.02
N ARG A 84 18.72 -1.35 -34.36
CA ARG A 84 18.04 -0.13 -34.79
C ARG A 84 16.80 0.13 -33.96
N GLN A 85 16.54 1.41 -33.68
CA GLN A 85 15.33 1.85 -33.03
C GLN A 85 14.22 1.99 -34.08
N LEU A 86 13.15 1.23 -33.91
CA LEU A 86 11.96 1.25 -34.76
C LEU A 86 10.84 1.97 -34.08
N LEU A 87 10.22 2.95 -34.73
CA LEU A 87 9.02 3.62 -34.23
C LEU A 87 7.81 2.72 -34.50
N LEU A 88 7.13 2.29 -33.41
CA LEU A 88 5.90 1.50 -33.48
C LEU A 88 4.63 2.39 -33.54
N GLY A 89 4.76 3.67 -33.18
CA GLY A 89 3.66 4.62 -33.08
C GLY A 89 3.83 5.55 -31.90
N TYR A 90 2.71 6.07 -31.41
CA TYR A 90 2.65 6.95 -30.24
C TYR A 90 1.79 6.32 -29.18
N GLN A 91 2.29 6.30 -27.94
CA GLN A 91 1.62 5.78 -26.77
C GLN A 91 1.08 6.94 -25.96
N ALA A 92 -0.21 6.91 -25.66
CA ALA A 92 -0.84 7.78 -24.68
C ALA A 92 -1.31 6.94 -23.49
N GLY A 93 -1.13 7.45 -22.28
CA GLY A 93 -1.53 6.75 -21.07
C GLY A 93 -2.03 7.68 -19.99
N GLN A 94 -2.86 7.14 -19.09
CA GLN A 94 -3.42 7.83 -17.94
C GLN A 94 -3.57 6.85 -16.78
N ARG A 95 -3.27 7.29 -15.57
CA ARG A 95 -3.49 6.49 -14.36
C ARG A 95 -4.65 7.05 -13.56
N LEU A 96 -5.46 6.13 -13.04
CA LEU A 96 -6.58 6.42 -12.13
C LEU A 96 -6.31 5.68 -10.82
N SER A 97 -6.45 6.37 -9.70
CA SER A 97 -6.43 5.78 -8.37
C SER A 97 -7.81 5.92 -7.76
N VAL A 98 -8.39 4.80 -7.34
CA VAL A 98 -9.73 4.72 -6.76
C VAL A 98 -9.61 4.26 -5.32
N LEU A 99 -10.19 5.02 -4.39
CA LEU A 99 -10.25 4.66 -2.98
C LEU A 99 -11.70 4.38 -2.61
N LEU A 100 -11.98 3.16 -2.14
CA LEU A 100 -13.31 2.71 -1.76
C LEU A 100 -13.36 2.38 -0.27
N GLU A 101 -14.45 2.76 0.39
CA GLU A 101 -14.78 2.31 1.72
C GLU A 101 -15.59 1.01 1.64
N GLY A 102 -15.18 0.02 2.43
CA GLY A 102 -15.77 -1.30 2.42
C GLY A 102 -15.25 -2.21 1.29
N LEU A 103 -15.54 -3.50 1.43
CA LEU A 103 -15.05 -4.55 0.52
C LEU A 103 -16.14 -5.09 -0.41
N HIS A 104 -17.39 -4.59 -0.29
CA HIS A 104 -18.51 -5.12 -1.03
C HIS A 104 -18.52 -4.66 -2.48
N GLY A 105 -18.82 -5.57 -3.41
CA GLY A 105 -19.00 -5.26 -4.83
C GLY A 105 -17.72 -5.01 -5.63
N ILE A 106 -16.55 -5.08 -5.02
CA ILE A 106 -15.26 -4.82 -5.68
C ILE A 106 -15.02 -5.79 -6.83
N GLU A 107 -15.29 -7.08 -6.62
CA GLU A 107 -15.10 -8.11 -7.65
C GLU A 107 -15.94 -7.79 -8.90
N ARG A 108 -17.20 -7.42 -8.71
CA ARG A 108 -18.08 -7.02 -9.81
C ARG A 108 -17.55 -5.77 -10.49
N LEU A 109 -17.17 -4.75 -9.74
CA LEU A 109 -16.62 -3.49 -10.29
C LEU A 109 -15.37 -3.75 -11.14
N LEU A 110 -14.45 -4.58 -10.64
CA LEU A 110 -13.23 -4.95 -11.38
C LEU A 110 -13.57 -5.76 -12.65
N THR A 111 -14.56 -6.65 -12.58
CA THR A 111 -15.03 -7.40 -13.73
C THR A 111 -15.64 -6.46 -14.78
N ASP A 112 -16.48 -5.51 -14.36
CA ASP A 112 -17.09 -4.53 -15.26
C ASP A 112 -16.01 -3.64 -15.91
N VAL A 113 -15.01 -3.17 -15.15
CA VAL A 113 -13.87 -2.42 -15.69
C VAL A 113 -13.08 -3.25 -16.70
N ALA A 114 -12.80 -4.52 -16.41
CA ALA A 114 -12.02 -5.38 -17.27
C ALA A 114 -12.76 -5.75 -18.58
N THR A 115 -14.09 -5.92 -18.52
CA THR A 115 -14.90 -6.34 -19.66
C THR A 115 -15.43 -5.19 -20.50
N LEU A 116 -15.84 -4.09 -19.86
CA LEU A 116 -16.51 -2.96 -20.50
C LEU A 116 -15.58 -1.77 -20.73
N GLY A 117 -14.44 -1.70 -20.04
CA GLY A 117 -13.50 -0.59 -20.12
C GLY A 117 -12.90 -0.39 -21.51
N GLY A 118 -12.77 -1.47 -22.28
CA GLY A 118 -12.29 -1.45 -23.64
C GLY A 118 -10.78 -1.66 -23.76
N GLU A 119 -10.28 -1.45 -24.98
CA GLU A 119 -8.86 -1.64 -25.31
C GLU A 119 -7.96 -0.71 -24.47
N GLY A 120 -6.85 -1.25 -23.99
CA GLY A 120 -5.85 -0.48 -23.26
C GLY A 120 -6.12 -0.29 -21.77
N VAL A 121 -7.23 -0.81 -21.22
CA VAL A 121 -7.48 -0.79 -19.78
C VAL A 121 -6.63 -1.84 -19.08
N ARG A 122 -6.06 -1.45 -17.93
CA ARG A 122 -5.27 -2.33 -17.05
C ARG A 122 -5.70 -2.13 -15.59
N ILE A 123 -5.67 -3.21 -14.85
CA ILE A 123 -5.75 -3.18 -13.38
C ILE A 123 -4.32 -3.37 -12.88
N ASP A 124 -3.67 -2.27 -12.46
CA ASP A 124 -2.27 -2.28 -12.06
C ASP A 124 -2.09 -2.84 -10.63
N GLY A 125 -3.13 -2.74 -9.80
CA GLY A 125 -3.11 -3.31 -8.46
C GLY A 125 -4.37 -3.03 -7.66
N VAL A 126 -4.58 -3.89 -6.65
CA VAL A 126 -5.62 -3.76 -5.64
C VAL A 126 -4.97 -3.97 -4.28
N THR A 127 -5.08 -2.99 -3.41
CA THR A 127 -4.48 -3.01 -2.07
C THR A 127 -5.55 -2.77 -1.02
N LEU A 128 -5.59 -3.65 -0.04
CA LEU A 128 -6.48 -3.54 1.11
C LEU A 128 -5.77 -2.77 2.21
N THR A 129 -6.43 -1.77 2.79
CA THR A 129 -5.88 -0.90 3.83
C THR A 129 -6.86 -0.67 4.97
N ALA A 130 -6.33 -0.26 6.10
CA ALA A 130 -7.15 0.26 7.20
C ALA A 130 -7.43 1.75 6.96
N GLY A 131 -8.69 2.13 6.86
CA GLY A 131 -9.10 3.52 6.65
C GLY A 131 -8.92 4.38 7.90
N HIS A 132 -9.08 3.79 9.06
CA HIS A 132 -9.04 4.47 10.35
C HIS A 132 -8.04 3.81 11.31
N PRO A 133 -6.71 3.88 11.03
CA PRO A 133 -5.70 3.19 11.84
C PRO A 133 -5.38 3.87 13.18
N GLN A 134 -6.01 5.01 13.51
CA GLN A 134 -5.62 5.87 14.64
C GLN A 134 -5.67 5.15 15.99
N GLU A 135 -6.74 4.40 16.25
CA GLU A 135 -6.90 3.62 17.49
C GLU A 135 -5.86 2.51 17.60
N ALA A 136 -5.64 1.77 16.49
CA ALA A 136 -4.62 0.74 16.46
C ALA A 136 -3.21 1.34 16.62
N MET A 137 -2.96 2.51 16.04
CA MET A 137 -1.68 3.22 16.23
C MET A 137 -1.49 3.65 17.69
N ALA A 138 -2.55 4.11 18.37
CA ALA A 138 -2.49 4.45 19.79
C ALA A 138 -2.20 3.20 20.65
N ALA A 139 -2.91 2.11 20.42
CA ALA A 139 -2.68 0.85 21.11
C ALA A 139 -1.27 0.29 20.86
N ALA A 140 -0.76 0.41 19.64
CA ALA A 140 0.62 0.01 19.32
C ALA A 140 1.67 0.85 20.06
N ARG A 141 1.44 2.18 20.23
CA ARG A 141 2.31 3.04 21.04
C ARG A 141 2.28 2.68 22.51
N GLU A 142 1.11 2.41 23.07
CA GLU A 142 0.96 1.96 24.45
C GLU A 142 1.73 0.65 24.68
N ALA A 143 1.57 -0.32 23.79
CA ALA A 143 2.30 -1.59 23.84
C ALA A 143 3.82 -1.38 23.73
N ALA A 144 4.28 -0.51 22.83
CA ALA A 144 5.69 -0.19 22.66
C ALA A 144 6.29 0.49 23.91
N PHE A 145 5.53 1.37 24.54
CA PHE A 145 5.97 2.03 25.78
C PHE A 145 6.07 1.04 26.93
N ALA A 146 5.09 0.15 27.09
CA ALA A 146 5.09 -0.89 28.10
C ALA A 146 6.28 -1.84 27.93
N ASP A 147 6.57 -2.29 26.69
CA ASP A 147 7.73 -3.12 26.35
C ASP A 147 9.05 -2.40 26.70
N ALA A 148 9.17 -1.12 26.39
CA ALA A 148 10.35 -0.32 26.76
C ALA A 148 10.51 -0.19 28.28
N ALA A 149 9.43 0.05 29.00
CA ALA A 149 9.46 0.18 30.47
C ALA A 149 9.86 -1.13 31.12
N GLU A 150 9.34 -2.27 30.66
CA GLU A 150 9.71 -3.60 31.15
C GLU A 150 11.19 -3.89 30.94
N LYS A 151 11.70 -3.65 29.74
CA LYS A 151 13.13 -3.80 29.42
C LYS A 151 14.02 -2.91 30.27
N ALA A 152 13.62 -1.65 30.49
CA ALA A 152 14.37 -0.72 31.31
C ALA A 152 14.40 -1.18 32.79
N GLN A 153 13.28 -1.66 33.33
CA GLN A 153 13.18 -2.19 34.67
C GLN A 153 14.04 -3.43 34.85
N GLN A 154 14.02 -4.34 33.89
CA GLN A 154 14.86 -5.54 33.92
C GLN A 154 16.36 -5.18 33.94
N LEU A 155 16.79 -4.25 33.11
CA LEU A 155 18.19 -3.81 33.06
C LEU A 155 18.62 -3.10 34.35
N ALA A 156 17.74 -2.28 34.96
CA ALA A 156 18.00 -1.64 36.23
C ALA A 156 18.19 -2.67 37.34
N THR A 157 17.33 -3.67 37.40
CA THR A 157 17.39 -4.77 38.39
C THR A 157 18.68 -5.57 38.23
N LEU A 158 19.04 -5.94 36.99
CA LEU A 158 20.31 -6.65 36.70
C LEU A 158 21.56 -5.82 37.09
N ALA A 159 21.47 -4.50 36.98
CA ALA A 159 22.53 -3.60 37.40
C ALA A 159 22.55 -3.30 38.92
N GLY A 160 21.61 -3.88 39.70
CA GLY A 160 21.49 -3.60 41.13
C GLY A 160 21.08 -2.14 41.42
N ARG A 161 20.31 -1.51 40.54
CA ARG A 161 19.89 -0.12 40.63
C ARG A 161 18.37 0.00 40.56
N ALA A 162 17.82 1.05 41.17
CA ALA A 162 16.42 1.44 40.95
C ALA A 162 16.31 2.14 39.59
N LEU A 163 15.19 1.88 38.89
CA LEU A 163 14.84 2.62 37.68
C LEU A 163 14.44 4.06 38.06
N GLY A 164 15.02 5.04 37.40
CA GLY A 164 14.70 6.45 37.57
C GLY A 164 13.58 6.91 36.64
N GLU A 165 13.37 8.22 36.59
CA GLU A 165 12.40 8.85 35.71
C GLU A 165 12.81 8.80 34.24
N VAL A 166 11.81 8.83 33.35
CA VAL A 166 12.02 8.94 31.89
C VAL A 166 12.62 10.30 31.57
N GLN A 167 13.82 10.31 30.98
CA GLN A 167 14.53 11.53 30.64
C GLN A 167 14.18 12.04 29.24
N TRP A 168 13.89 11.14 28.31
CA TRP A 168 13.50 11.49 26.94
C TRP A 168 12.79 10.33 26.26
N ILE A 169 11.95 10.66 25.31
CA ILE A 169 11.22 9.71 24.47
C ILE A 169 11.46 10.14 23.01
N ASN A 170 11.72 9.17 22.17
CA ASN A 170 11.82 9.37 20.71
C ASN A 170 11.02 8.29 20.00
N GLU A 171 9.96 8.69 19.31
CA GLU A 171 9.21 7.80 18.44
C GLU A 171 9.86 7.79 17.06
N ARG A 172 10.20 6.61 16.59
CA ARG A 172 10.60 6.41 15.20
C ARG A 172 9.44 5.77 14.46
N PRO A 173 8.91 6.42 13.41
CA PRO A 173 7.96 5.76 12.56
C PRO A 173 8.59 4.46 12.04
N SER A 174 8.00 3.32 12.34
CA SER A 174 8.39 2.08 11.67
C SER A 174 8.08 2.27 10.19
N GLY A 175 9.07 2.13 9.34
CA GLY A 175 8.95 2.31 7.88
C GLY A 175 8.17 1.21 7.16
N GLY A 176 7.19 0.61 7.82
CA GLY A 176 6.24 -0.35 7.28
C GLY A 176 4.84 0.12 7.65
N GLY A 177 4.07 0.59 6.65
CA GLY A 177 2.62 0.74 6.80
C GLY A 177 1.97 -0.57 7.24
N PRO A 178 0.67 -0.56 7.59
CA PRO A 178 -0.04 -1.76 8.03
C PRO A 178 0.20 -2.89 7.04
N ARG A 179 0.82 -3.96 7.50
CA ARG A 179 0.95 -5.19 6.71
C ARG A 179 -0.24 -6.06 7.03
N PRO A 180 -1.04 -6.50 6.03
CA PRO A 180 -2.10 -7.46 6.28
C PRO A 180 -1.47 -8.73 6.86
N MET A 181 -1.80 -9.06 8.11
CA MET A 181 -1.48 -10.36 8.66
C MET A 181 -2.42 -11.37 7.98
N MET A 182 -1.91 -12.10 7.01
CA MET A 182 -2.59 -13.30 6.54
C MET A 182 -2.66 -14.28 7.70
N ALA A 183 -3.88 -14.54 8.18
CA ALA A 183 -4.13 -15.63 9.11
C ALA A 183 -3.74 -16.94 8.38
N MET A 184 -2.58 -17.50 8.73
CA MET A 184 -2.23 -18.86 8.33
C MET A 184 -3.25 -19.79 8.99
N ARG A 185 -4.25 -20.23 8.22
CA ARG A 185 -5.01 -21.42 8.55
C ARG A 185 -4.00 -22.58 8.53
N SER A 186 -3.66 -23.07 9.72
CA SER A 186 -2.97 -24.36 9.84
C SER A 186 -3.89 -25.42 9.24
N ALA A 187 -3.55 -25.92 8.05
CA ALA A 187 -4.11 -27.13 7.53
C ALA A 187 -3.61 -28.24 8.44
N ALA A 188 -4.49 -28.73 9.31
CA ALA A 188 -4.26 -29.99 10.00
C ALA A 188 -4.13 -31.08 8.92
N ALA A 189 -2.95 -31.65 8.81
CA ALA A 189 -2.71 -32.81 7.97
C ALA A 189 -3.46 -33.97 8.59
N GLU A 190 -4.58 -34.35 7.98
CA GLU A 190 -5.19 -35.67 8.23
C GLU A 190 -4.26 -36.73 7.66
N ALA A 191 -3.65 -37.48 8.57
CA ALA A 191 -2.90 -38.68 8.25
C ALA A 191 -3.89 -39.74 7.77
N MET A 192 -3.82 -40.11 6.51
CA MET A 192 -4.50 -41.29 5.97
C MET A 192 -3.82 -42.57 6.50
N PRO A 193 -4.57 -43.56 7.01
CA PRO A 193 -3.98 -44.86 7.38
C PRO A 193 -3.63 -45.66 6.12
N VAL A 194 -2.40 -46.15 6.09
CA VAL A 194 -1.95 -47.14 5.10
C VAL A 194 -2.60 -48.48 5.44
N ALA A 195 -3.40 -49.01 4.53
CA ALA A 195 -3.90 -50.40 4.61
C ALA A 195 -2.80 -51.37 4.17
N THR A 196 -2.61 -52.39 4.99
CA THR A 196 -1.75 -53.56 4.77
C THR A 196 -2.42 -54.55 3.80
#